data_4e6161b329914a21371ac47238f5a224
#
_entry.id   4e6161b329914a21371ac47238f5a224
#
_cell.length_a   1.000
_cell.length_b   1.000
_cell.length_c   1.000
_cell.angle_alpha   90.00
_cell.angle_beta   90.00
_cell.angle_gamma   90.00
#
_symmetry.space_group_name_H-M   'P 1'
#
loop_
_entity.id
_entity.type
_entity.pdbx_description
1 polymer ?
#
loop_
_entity_poly.entity_id
_entity_poly.type
_entity_poly.pdbx_seq_one_letter_code
_entity_poly.pdbx_strand_id
1 'polypeptide(L)'
;MSICVICGDYLLQSKQINTFLRSLRLQNIIILLKIMKERQIVMDLCTIFAHKVKIGCTLDEKQMEMQTLNKKADATREKDIYRVTVVGSVVNFLLLVFKFFAGIVGHSAAMLADAVHSLSDFITDIIVIVFVRISAKPEDEGHDYGHGKYETLATAIIGIFLLFVGFGIFWNGASSIYRFLQGGSLQEPGILALVAALVSIVFKEVLYQYTVFKGRKLNSQAVVANAWHHRSDAFSSIGTAAGIGGAILLGDHWRVLDPVAAVIVSFFIMKVAVQLLIPCVDELLEKSLPAEVEDEILKTILSFPGISS
;
A
#
# COMPACT_ATOMS: atom_id res chain seq x y z
N MET A 1 20.04 34.21 -2.78
CA MET A 1 20.07 34.98 -1.52
C MET A 1 20.64 34.17 -0.33
N SER A 2 21.39 33.10 -0.59
CA SER A 2 21.91 32.19 0.47
C SER A 2 23.43 32.23 0.66
N ILE A 3 24.16 32.96 -0.15
CA ILE A 3 25.65 33.05 -0.04
C ILE A 3 26.09 34.00 1.08
N CYS A 4 25.24 34.95 1.48
CA CYS A 4 25.56 35.92 2.54
C CYS A 4 25.50 35.36 3.96
N VAL A 5 24.73 34.29 4.21
CA VAL A 5 24.59 33.69 5.56
C VAL A 5 25.80 32.82 5.89
N ILE A 6 26.34 32.10 4.92
CA ILE A 6 27.51 31.22 5.13
C ILE A 6 28.79 32.03 5.38
N CYS A 7 28.95 33.21 4.76
CA CYS A 7 30.05 34.12 5.05
C CYS A 7 29.99 34.74 6.46
N GLY A 8 28.78 34.92 7.04
CA GLY A 8 28.59 35.43 8.40
C GLY A 8 29.09 34.48 9.49
N ASP A 9 28.82 33.18 9.32
CA ASP A 9 29.24 32.15 10.29
C ASP A 9 30.75 31.89 10.27
N TYR A 10 31.38 32.00 9.11
CA TYR A 10 32.85 31.92 9.01
C TYR A 10 33.59 33.05 9.67
N LEU A 11 33.01 34.27 9.69
CA LEU A 11 33.58 35.41 10.39
C LEU A 11 33.44 35.29 11.93
N LEU A 12 32.42 34.58 12.40
CA LEU A 12 32.25 34.27 13.84
C LEU A 12 33.24 33.21 14.33
N GLN A 13 33.51 32.19 13.51
CA GLN A 13 34.53 31.16 13.80
C GLN A 13 35.94 31.77 13.78
N SER A 14 36.24 32.72 12.89
CA SER A 14 37.52 33.39 12.85
C SER A 14 37.79 34.23 14.07
N LYS A 15 36.75 34.80 14.72
CA LYS A 15 36.85 35.50 16.01
C LYS A 15 37.15 34.54 17.16
N GLN A 16 36.60 33.33 17.18
CA GLN A 16 36.91 32.33 18.21
C GLN A 16 38.34 31.81 18.08
N ILE A 17 38.83 31.58 16.85
CA ILE A 17 40.23 31.23 16.62
C ILE A 17 41.20 32.34 17.06
N ASN A 18 40.86 33.59 16.82
CA ASN A 18 41.67 34.75 17.31
C ASN A 18 41.66 34.85 18.84
N THR A 19 40.59 34.49 19.52
CA THR A 19 40.50 34.48 20.99
C THR A 19 41.32 33.31 21.57
N PHE A 20 41.32 32.17 20.93
CA PHE A 20 42.16 31.01 21.29
C PHE A 20 43.66 31.28 21.09
N LEU A 21 44.06 31.95 19.99
CA LEU A 21 45.44 32.36 19.74
C LEU A 21 45.97 33.43 20.74
N ARG A 22 45.08 34.26 21.30
CA ARG A 22 45.45 35.23 22.36
C ARG A 22 45.67 34.60 23.74
N SER A 23 45.18 33.39 23.98
CA SER A 23 45.37 32.66 25.25
C SER A 23 46.71 31.87 25.29
N LEU A 24 47.38 31.69 24.18
CA LEU A 24 48.71 31.10 24.13
C LEU A 24 49.75 32.14 24.56
N ARG A 25 50.47 31.86 25.68
CA ARG A 25 51.50 32.77 26.25
C ARG A 25 52.48 33.20 25.14
N LEU A 26 52.74 34.52 25.06
CA LEU A 26 53.60 35.16 24.05
C LEU A 26 54.96 34.46 23.79
N GLN A 27 55.50 33.78 24.79
CA GLN A 27 56.76 33.03 24.68
C GLN A 27 56.67 31.84 23.69
N ASN A 28 55.55 31.14 23.61
CA ASN A 28 55.38 30.01 22.69
C ASN A 28 55.13 30.49 21.26
N ILE A 29 54.53 31.67 21.09
CA ILE A 29 54.31 32.27 19.75
C ILE A 29 55.60 32.71 19.11
N ILE A 30 56.55 33.25 19.88
CA ILE A 30 57.89 33.66 19.39
C ILE A 30 58.70 32.44 18.94
N ILE A 31 58.58 31.30 19.60
CA ILE A 31 59.25 30.06 19.21
C ILE A 31 58.61 29.49 17.91
N LEU A 32 57.29 29.51 17.80
CA LEU A 32 56.54 29.08 16.61
C LEU A 32 56.84 29.99 15.41
N LEU A 33 56.91 31.32 15.62
CA LEU A 33 57.28 32.28 14.57
C LEU A 33 58.74 32.15 14.11
N LYS A 34 59.66 31.73 15.00
CA LYS A 34 61.04 31.40 14.63
C LYS A 34 61.16 30.11 13.81
N ILE A 35 60.32 29.11 14.09
CA ILE A 35 60.26 27.85 13.30
C ILE A 35 59.54 28.09 11.97
N MET A 36 58.59 29.02 11.92
CA MET A 36 57.80 29.36 10.69
C MET A 36 58.46 30.48 9.87
N LYS A 37 59.73 30.75 10.02
CA LYS A 37 60.48 31.81 9.29
C LYS A 37 60.68 31.52 7.81
N GLU A 38 60.27 30.34 7.34
CA GLU A 38 60.22 30.04 5.91
C GLU A 38 58.80 30.37 5.41
N ARG A 39 58.65 31.54 4.77
CA ARG A 39 57.42 31.97 4.06
C ARG A 39 56.79 30.90 3.17
N GLN A 40 57.63 29.99 2.67
CA GLN A 40 57.23 28.92 1.74
C GLN A 40 56.28 27.91 2.42
N ILE A 41 56.56 27.50 3.67
CA ILE A 41 55.74 26.49 4.39
C ILE A 41 54.33 27.01 4.70
N VAL A 42 54.20 28.31 5.04
CA VAL A 42 52.91 28.94 5.32
C VAL A 42 52.04 29.05 4.05
N MET A 43 52.65 29.38 2.94
CA MET A 43 51.98 29.45 1.63
C MET A 43 51.54 28.08 1.14
N ASP A 44 52.36 27.05 1.32
CA ASP A 44 52.00 25.68 0.95
C ASP A 44 50.88 25.11 1.83
N LEU A 45 50.87 25.38 3.13
CA LEU A 45 49.77 25.03 4.04
C LEU A 45 48.46 25.75 3.68
N CYS A 46 48.53 27.06 3.35
CA CYS A 46 47.33 27.80 2.91
C CYS A 46 46.81 27.31 1.58
N THR A 47 47.66 26.94 0.63
CA THR A 47 47.21 26.37 -0.65
C THR A 47 46.62 24.97 -0.50
N ILE A 48 47.19 24.11 0.34
CA ILE A 48 46.62 22.78 0.66
C ILE A 48 45.28 22.92 1.36
N PHE A 49 45.14 23.86 2.31
CA PHE A 49 43.89 24.11 3.02
C PHE A 49 42.83 24.69 2.08
N ALA A 50 43.18 25.67 1.24
CA ALA A 50 42.25 26.22 0.24
C ALA A 50 41.81 25.18 -0.79
N HIS A 51 42.72 24.27 -1.19
CA HIS A 51 42.37 23.17 -2.09
C HIS A 51 41.45 22.12 -1.44
N LYS A 52 41.68 21.79 -0.14
CA LYS A 52 40.77 20.90 0.63
C LYS A 52 39.39 21.53 0.84
N VAL A 53 39.34 22.81 1.15
CA VAL A 53 38.04 23.54 1.33
C VAL A 53 37.29 23.61 -0.01
N LYS A 54 37.99 23.86 -1.13
CA LYS A 54 37.36 23.89 -2.45
C LYS A 54 36.83 22.52 -2.88
N ILE A 55 37.55 21.43 -2.58
CA ILE A 55 37.08 20.05 -2.83
C ILE A 55 35.88 19.72 -1.93
N GLY A 56 35.88 20.10 -0.65
CA GLY A 56 34.77 19.92 0.26
C GLY A 56 33.51 20.63 -0.24
N CYS A 57 33.60 21.91 -0.63
CA CYS A 57 32.45 22.66 -1.17
C CYS A 57 31.89 22.06 -2.47
N THR A 58 32.73 21.57 -3.36
CA THR A 58 32.26 20.94 -4.63
C THR A 58 31.62 19.56 -4.40
N LEU A 59 32.02 18.82 -3.36
CA LEU A 59 31.42 17.56 -2.98
C LEU A 59 30.04 17.78 -2.35
N ASP A 60 29.91 18.77 -1.46
CA ASP A 60 28.62 19.12 -0.83
C ASP A 60 27.61 19.62 -1.88
N GLU A 61 28.04 20.44 -2.83
CA GLU A 61 27.19 20.95 -3.91
C GLU A 61 26.68 19.80 -4.80
N LYS A 62 27.55 18.87 -5.17
CA LYS A 62 27.17 17.67 -5.93
C LYS A 62 26.25 16.73 -5.15
N GLN A 63 26.48 16.56 -3.85
CA GLN A 63 25.59 15.76 -3.00
C GLN A 63 24.21 16.39 -2.89
N MET A 64 24.11 17.71 -2.73
CA MET A 64 22.86 18.44 -2.67
C MET A 64 22.11 18.41 -4.01
N GLU A 65 22.82 18.51 -5.14
CA GLU A 65 22.24 18.35 -6.48
C GLU A 65 21.72 16.92 -6.69
N MET A 66 22.49 15.90 -6.28
CA MET A 66 22.07 14.49 -6.35
C MET A 66 20.84 14.21 -5.48
N GLN A 67 20.76 14.77 -4.27
CA GLN A 67 19.58 14.66 -3.39
C GLN A 67 18.35 15.32 -4.00
N THR A 68 18.50 16.49 -4.64
CA THR A 68 17.39 17.18 -5.29
C THR A 68 16.89 16.44 -6.53
N LEU A 69 17.79 15.82 -7.30
CA LEU A 69 17.45 14.96 -8.44
C LEU A 69 16.71 13.70 -8.00
N ASN A 70 17.20 13.03 -6.96
CA ASN A 70 16.55 11.85 -6.38
C ASN A 70 15.14 12.20 -5.86
N LYS A 71 14.99 13.29 -5.12
CA LYS A 71 13.69 13.76 -4.63
C LYS A 71 12.69 14.08 -5.75
N LYS A 72 13.16 14.64 -6.87
CA LYS A 72 12.32 14.86 -8.06
C LYS A 72 11.94 13.55 -8.75
N ALA A 73 12.87 12.61 -8.85
CA ALA A 73 12.62 11.28 -9.42
C ALA A 73 11.59 10.51 -8.59
N ASP A 74 11.72 10.52 -7.25
CA ASP A 74 10.78 9.89 -6.32
C ASP A 74 9.38 10.52 -6.41
N ALA A 75 9.28 11.84 -6.45
CA ALA A 75 8.01 12.54 -6.60
C ALA A 75 7.32 12.25 -7.95
N THR A 76 8.10 12.05 -9.02
CA THR A 76 7.56 11.68 -10.34
C THR A 76 7.07 10.23 -10.33
N ARG A 77 7.85 9.32 -9.71
CA ARG A 77 7.48 7.91 -9.52
C ARG A 77 6.20 7.77 -8.71
N GLU A 78 6.07 8.51 -7.61
CA GLU A 78 4.87 8.52 -6.77
C GLU A 78 3.62 8.98 -7.56
N LYS A 79 3.72 10.04 -8.35
CA LYS A 79 2.63 10.50 -9.24
C LYS A 79 2.22 9.45 -10.26
N ASP A 80 3.18 8.74 -10.84
CA ASP A 80 2.90 7.70 -11.82
C ASP A 80 2.23 6.49 -11.16
N ILE A 81 2.65 6.08 -9.96
CA ILE A 81 1.99 5.05 -9.15
C ILE A 81 0.55 5.45 -8.87
N TYR A 82 0.34 6.67 -8.36
CA TYR A 82 -0.99 7.19 -8.07
C TYR A 82 -1.90 7.18 -9.31
N ARG A 83 -1.40 7.62 -10.47
CA ARG A 83 -2.16 7.61 -11.74
C ARG A 83 -2.58 6.20 -12.14
N VAL A 84 -1.69 5.22 -12.06
CA VAL A 84 -1.99 3.82 -12.37
C VAL A 84 -3.08 3.27 -11.45
N THR A 85 -2.98 3.55 -10.16
CA THR A 85 -3.97 3.12 -9.16
C THR A 85 -5.34 3.76 -9.40
N VAL A 86 -5.38 5.08 -9.66
CA VAL A 86 -6.65 5.79 -9.96
C VAL A 86 -7.32 5.25 -11.23
N VAL A 87 -6.55 5.00 -12.29
CA VAL A 87 -7.11 4.39 -13.52
C VAL A 87 -7.70 3.01 -13.21
N GLY A 88 -7.01 2.18 -12.43
CA GLY A 88 -7.52 0.88 -11.99
C GLY A 88 -8.82 1.00 -11.20
N SER A 89 -8.87 1.89 -10.21
CA SER A 89 -10.06 2.12 -9.38
C SER A 89 -11.26 2.62 -10.19
N VAL A 90 -11.05 3.53 -11.14
CA VAL A 90 -12.13 4.03 -12.02
C VAL A 90 -12.69 2.91 -12.89
N VAL A 91 -11.82 2.10 -13.50
CA VAL A 91 -12.26 0.94 -14.32
C VAL A 91 -13.04 -0.05 -13.45
N ASN A 92 -12.54 -0.40 -12.26
CA ASN A 92 -13.22 -1.29 -11.32
C ASN A 92 -14.59 -0.75 -10.91
N PHE A 93 -14.70 0.55 -10.63
CA PHE A 93 -15.98 1.18 -10.31
C PHE A 93 -16.99 1.11 -11.46
N LEU A 94 -16.57 1.38 -12.69
CA LEU A 94 -17.43 1.27 -13.86
C LEU A 94 -17.90 -0.18 -14.09
N LEU A 95 -16.99 -1.13 -13.95
CA LEU A 95 -17.33 -2.56 -14.04
C LEU A 95 -18.29 -2.99 -12.92
N LEU A 96 -18.11 -2.48 -11.70
CA LEU A 96 -19.00 -2.72 -10.56
C LEU A 96 -20.43 -2.29 -10.86
N VAL A 97 -20.62 -1.03 -11.31
CA VAL A 97 -21.94 -0.51 -11.66
C VAL A 97 -22.58 -1.32 -12.78
N PHE A 98 -21.78 -1.67 -13.80
CA PHE A 98 -22.26 -2.49 -14.92
C PHE A 98 -22.69 -3.89 -14.49
N LYS A 99 -21.93 -4.56 -13.60
CA LYS A 99 -22.27 -5.87 -13.04
C LYS A 99 -23.56 -5.83 -12.23
N PHE A 100 -23.75 -4.82 -11.36
CA PHE A 100 -24.99 -4.67 -10.61
C PHE A 100 -26.18 -4.48 -11.54
N PHE A 101 -26.08 -3.58 -12.50
CA PHE A 101 -27.14 -3.37 -13.49
C PHE A 101 -27.48 -4.66 -14.25
N ALA A 102 -26.46 -5.35 -14.76
CA ALA A 102 -26.63 -6.59 -15.51
C ALA A 102 -27.17 -7.75 -14.64
N GLY A 103 -26.79 -7.82 -13.36
CA GLY A 103 -27.27 -8.81 -12.42
C GLY A 103 -28.75 -8.63 -12.07
N ILE A 104 -29.18 -7.39 -11.86
CA ILE A 104 -30.59 -7.05 -11.56
C ILE A 104 -31.46 -7.27 -12.80
N VAL A 105 -31.11 -6.66 -13.93
CA VAL A 105 -31.90 -6.72 -15.16
C VAL A 105 -31.86 -8.12 -15.78
N GLY A 106 -30.71 -8.80 -15.67
CA GLY A 106 -30.51 -10.17 -16.16
C GLY A 106 -31.01 -11.25 -15.21
N HIS A 107 -31.58 -10.91 -14.05
CA HIS A 107 -32.09 -11.87 -13.04
C HIS A 107 -31.11 -12.99 -12.70
N SER A 108 -29.79 -12.70 -12.68
CA SER A 108 -28.75 -13.67 -12.42
C SER A 108 -28.23 -13.54 -10.98
N ALA A 109 -28.39 -14.60 -10.19
CA ALA A 109 -27.87 -14.68 -8.82
C ALA A 109 -26.33 -14.70 -8.81
N ALA A 110 -25.70 -15.38 -9.77
CA ALA A 110 -24.25 -15.45 -9.90
C ALA A 110 -23.66 -14.07 -10.24
N MET A 111 -24.28 -13.30 -11.16
CA MET A 111 -23.82 -11.96 -11.50
C MET A 111 -23.95 -10.98 -10.32
N LEU A 112 -25.06 -11.06 -9.56
CA LEU A 112 -25.21 -10.26 -8.34
C LEU A 112 -24.15 -10.61 -7.29
N ALA A 113 -23.84 -11.91 -7.10
CA ALA A 113 -22.79 -12.35 -6.20
C ALA A 113 -21.41 -11.80 -6.62
N ASP A 114 -21.08 -11.85 -7.92
CA ASP A 114 -19.84 -11.32 -8.46
C ASP A 114 -19.79 -9.78 -8.38
N ALA A 115 -20.92 -9.07 -8.53
CA ALA A 115 -21.02 -7.64 -8.31
C ALA A 115 -20.76 -7.25 -6.84
N VAL A 116 -21.35 -8.00 -5.89
CA VAL A 116 -21.12 -7.78 -4.46
C VAL A 116 -19.68 -8.09 -4.06
N HIS A 117 -19.08 -9.12 -4.62
CA HIS A 117 -17.64 -9.39 -4.45
C HIS A 117 -16.79 -8.19 -4.90
N SER A 118 -17.04 -7.66 -6.12
CA SER A 118 -16.34 -6.47 -6.62
C SER A 118 -16.63 -5.20 -5.80
N LEU A 119 -17.82 -5.07 -5.20
CA LEU A 119 -18.15 -3.98 -4.27
C LEU A 119 -17.33 -4.09 -2.98
N SER A 120 -17.16 -5.30 -2.46
CA SER A 120 -16.37 -5.51 -1.25
C SER A 120 -14.91 -5.09 -1.43
N ASP A 121 -14.31 -5.44 -2.56
CA ASP A 121 -12.95 -5.05 -2.89
C ASP A 121 -12.82 -3.50 -2.97
N PHE A 122 -13.79 -2.86 -3.64
CA PHE A 122 -13.82 -1.41 -3.78
C PHE A 122 -14.01 -0.69 -2.42
N ILE A 123 -14.88 -1.20 -1.55
CA ILE A 123 -15.09 -0.66 -0.20
C ILE A 123 -13.82 -0.83 0.63
N THR A 124 -13.17 -2.00 0.56
CA THR A 124 -11.90 -2.25 1.27
C THR A 124 -10.83 -1.25 0.83
N ASP A 125 -10.68 -1.00 -0.47
CA ASP A 125 -9.73 -0.02 -1.00
C ASP A 125 -9.99 1.40 -0.46
N ILE A 126 -11.26 1.84 -0.44
CA ILE A 126 -11.64 3.16 0.11
C ILE A 126 -11.29 3.25 1.59
N ILE A 127 -11.61 2.21 2.35
CA ILE A 127 -11.39 2.21 3.80
C ILE A 127 -9.90 2.25 4.09
N VAL A 128 -9.08 1.44 3.42
CA VAL A 128 -7.62 1.51 3.57
C VAL A 128 -7.13 2.95 3.32
N ILE A 129 -7.58 3.61 2.24
CA ILE A 129 -7.16 4.99 1.93
C ILE A 129 -7.59 5.98 3.04
N VAL A 130 -8.82 5.88 3.53
CA VAL A 130 -9.37 6.82 4.53
C VAL A 130 -8.74 6.57 5.89
N PHE A 131 -8.67 5.32 6.33
CA PHE A 131 -8.23 4.98 7.68
C PHE A 131 -6.72 5.03 7.85
N VAL A 132 -5.92 4.74 6.81
CA VAL A 132 -4.47 5.00 6.83
C VAL A 132 -4.19 6.48 7.12
N ARG A 133 -5.01 7.41 6.61
CA ARG A 133 -4.87 8.84 6.93
C ARG A 133 -5.26 9.17 8.36
N ILE A 134 -6.27 8.50 8.91
CA ILE A 134 -6.73 8.71 10.29
C ILE A 134 -5.72 8.10 11.26
N SER A 135 -5.27 6.88 11.00
CA SER A 135 -4.32 6.16 11.85
C SER A 135 -2.94 6.82 11.89
N ALA A 136 -2.58 7.56 10.84
CA ALA A 136 -1.34 8.33 10.79
C ALA A 136 -1.34 9.60 11.67
N LYS A 137 -2.46 9.94 12.35
CA LYS A 137 -2.49 11.05 13.30
C LYS A 137 -1.68 10.69 14.54
N PRO A 138 -0.83 11.64 15.03
CA PRO A 138 -0.07 11.42 16.26
C PRO A 138 -1.00 11.32 17.49
N GLU A 139 -0.41 11.00 18.61
CA GLU A 139 -1.02 11.00 19.94
C GLU A 139 -1.70 12.35 20.22
N ASP A 140 -2.86 12.30 20.85
CA ASP A 140 -3.60 13.46 21.35
C ASP A 140 -4.07 13.24 22.79
N GLU A 141 -4.69 14.26 23.42
CA GLU A 141 -5.15 14.20 24.82
C GLU A 141 -6.15 13.06 25.12
N GLY A 142 -6.74 12.45 24.09
CA GLY A 142 -7.69 11.34 24.20
C GLY A 142 -7.13 9.98 23.81
N HIS A 143 -5.96 9.95 23.16
CA HIS A 143 -5.37 8.74 22.59
C HIS A 143 -3.85 8.72 22.81
N ASP A 144 -3.42 8.31 24.00
CA ASP A 144 -2.01 8.25 24.42
C ASP A 144 -1.12 7.37 23.53
N TYR A 145 -1.72 6.37 22.86
CA TYR A 145 -1.02 5.45 21.94
C TYR A 145 -1.28 5.76 20.46
N GLY A 146 -1.83 6.96 20.15
CA GLY A 146 -2.18 7.36 18.81
C GLY A 146 -3.44 6.67 18.26
N HIS A 147 -3.66 6.82 16.95
CA HIS A 147 -4.90 6.42 16.27
C HIS A 147 -4.79 5.12 15.45
N GLY A 148 -3.70 4.35 15.60
CA GLY A 148 -3.43 3.15 14.79
C GLY A 148 -4.56 2.11 14.80
N LYS A 149 -5.18 1.86 15.95
CA LYS A 149 -6.26 0.86 16.09
C LYS A 149 -7.57 1.22 15.36
N TYR A 150 -7.73 2.47 14.89
CA TYR A 150 -8.91 2.84 14.07
C TYR A 150 -8.93 2.11 12.72
N GLU A 151 -7.78 1.86 12.12
CA GLU A 151 -7.68 1.09 10.88
C GLU A 151 -8.14 -0.36 11.09
N THR A 152 -7.70 -0.99 12.17
CA THR A 152 -8.07 -2.35 12.56
C THR A 152 -9.56 -2.46 12.85
N LEU A 153 -10.13 -1.51 13.60
CA LEU A 153 -11.56 -1.48 13.89
C LEU A 153 -12.41 -1.35 12.64
N ALA A 154 -12.02 -0.47 11.73
CA ALA A 154 -12.73 -0.28 10.47
C ALA A 154 -12.69 -1.52 9.59
N THR A 155 -11.52 -2.15 9.49
CA THR A 155 -11.34 -3.41 8.75
C THR A 155 -12.19 -4.53 9.36
N ALA A 156 -12.30 -4.59 10.69
CA ALA A 156 -13.19 -5.54 11.37
C ALA A 156 -14.66 -5.31 11.03
N ILE A 157 -15.13 -4.06 11.02
CA ILE A 157 -16.53 -3.72 10.64
C ILE A 157 -16.82 -4.17 9.21
N ILE A 158 -15.88 -3.96 8.27
CA ILE A 158 -16.05 -4.44 6.90
C ILE A 158 -16.11 -5.95 6.85
N GLY A 159 -15.20 -6.63 7.52
CA GLY A 159 -15.18 -8.09 7.57
C GLY A 159 -16.52 -8.66 8.07
N ILE A 160 -17.11 -8.07 9.11
CA ILE A 160 -18.43 -8.43 9.62
C ILE A 160 -19.51 -8.19 8.56
N PHE A 161 -19.51 -7.01 7.92
CA PHE A 161 -20.48 -6.67 6.87
C PHE A 161 -20.40 -7.66 5.70
N LEU A 162 -19.19 -7.97 5.22
CA LEU A 162 -18.96 -8.95 4.16
C LEU A 162 -19.43 -10.36 4.54
N LEU A 163 -19.23 -10.75 5.78
CA LEU A 163 -19.73 -12.04 6.28
C LEU A 163 -21.24 -12.13 6.19
N PHE A 164 -21.95 -11.08 6.63
CA PHE A 164 -23.41 -11.01 6.53
C PHE A 164 -23.90 -11.04 5.07
N VAL A 165 -23.28 -10.27 4.20
CA VAL A 165 -23.64 -10.22 2.78
C VAL A 165 -23.35 -11.56 2.10
N GLY A 166 -22.18 -12.16 2.35
CA GLY A 166 -21.81 -13.49 1.83
C GLY A 166 -22.79 -14.56 2.29
N PHE A 167 -23.20 -14.54 3.55
CA PHE A 167 -24.22 -15.44 4.08
C PHE A 167 -25.59 -15.21 3.41
N GLY A 168 -26.00 -13.97 3.18
CA GLY A 168 -27.25 -13.64 2.48
C GLY A 168 -27.28 -14.18 1.05
N ILE A 169 -26.17 -14.05 0.29
CA ILE A 169 -26.03 -14.62 -1.04
C ILE A 169 -26.07 -16.15 -1.00
N PHE A 170 -25.34 -16.76 -0.06
CA PHE A 170 -25.37 -18.20 0.18
C PHE A 170 -26.79 -18.70 0.40
N TRP A 171 -27.51 -18.07 1.34
CA TRP A 171 -28.89 -18.46 1.68
C TRP A 171 -29.84 -18.35 0.49
N ASN A 172 -29.74 -17.27 -0.28
CA ASN A 172 -30.55 -17.07 -1.48
C ASN A 172 -30.24 -18.13 -2.55
N GLY A 173 -28.97 -18.39 -2.84
CA GLY A 173 -28.53 -19.42 -3.76
C GLY A 173 -28.98 -20.82 -3.32
N ALA A 174 -28.71 -21.18 -2.07
CA ALA A 174 -29.08 -22.48 -1.52
C ALA A 174 -30.61 -22.70 -1.54
N SER A 175 -31.40 -21.67 -1.17
CA SER A 175 -32.88 -21.74 -1.20
C SER A 175 -33.42 -21.86 -2.63
N SER A 176 -32.74 -21.27 -3.62
CA SER A 176 -33.08 -21.39 -5.04
C SER A 176 -32.81 -22.81 -5.55
N ILE A 177 -31.66 -23.39 -5.19
CA ILE A 177 -31.32 -24.78 -5.50
C ILE A 177 -32.34 -25.74 -4.86
N TYR A 178 -32.67 -25.52 -3.58
CA TYR A 178 -33.65 -26.36 -2.89
C TYR A 178 -35.05 -26.32 -3.54
N ARG A 179 -35.54 -25.13 -3.92
CA ARG A 179 -36.79 -24.97 -4.66
C ARG A 179 -36.78 -25.70 -6.01
N PHE A 180 -35.66 -25.62 -6.72
CA PHE A 180 -35.49 -26.34 -7.99
C PHE A 180 -35.58 -27.86 -7.79
N LEU A 181 -34.94 -28.42 -6.77
CA LEU A 181 -34.99 -29.86 -6.45
C LEU A 181 -36.40 -30.34 -6.08
N GLN A 182 -37.27 -29.43 -5.56
CA GLN A 182 -38.67 -29.71 -5.31
C GLN A 182 -39.56 -29.56 -6.55
N GLY A 183 -38.99 -29.39 -7.73
CA GLY A 183 -39.74 -29.25 -8.98
C GLY A 183 -40.16 -27.81 -9.31
N GLY A 184 -39.66 -26.81 -8.57
CA GLY A 184 -39.86 -25.40 -8.89
C GLY A 184 -39.08 -25.00 -10.13
N SER A 185 -39.64 -24.06 -10.91
CA SER A 185 -38.92 -23.47 -12.04
C SER A 185 -37.99 -22.32 -11.58
N LEU A 186 -36.78 -22.27 -12.11
CA LEU A 186 -35.89 -21.14 -11.97
C LEU A 186 -36.03 -20.20 -13.18
N GLN A 187 -35.90 -18.89 -12.93
CA GLN A 187 -35.80 -17.93 -14.03
C GLN A 187 -34.52 -18.17 -14.83
N GLU A 188 -34.63 -18.04 -16.12
CA GLU A 188 -33.46 -18.07 -17.02
C GLU A 188 -32.66 -16.79 -16.85
N PRO A 189 -31.34 -16.88 -16.56
CA PRO A 189 -30.52 -15.69 -16.50
C PRO A 189 -30.44 -15.03 -17.87
N GLY A 190 -30.58 -13.71 -17.89
CA GLY A 190 -30.56 -12.95 -19.13
C GLY A 190 -29.17 -12.93 -19.80
N ILE A 191 -29.16 -12.88 -21.11
CA ILE A 191 -27.92 -12.76 -21.92
C ILE A 191 -27.08 -11.56 -21.48
N LEU A 192 -27.72 -10.49 -20.99
CA LEU A 192 -27.02 -9.29 -20.47
C LEU A 192 -26.06 -9.64 -19.33
N ALA A 193 -26.45 -10.55 -18.43
CA ALA A 193 -25.60 -11.00 -17.34
C ALA A 193 -24.37 -11.75 -17.85
N LEU A 194 -24.53 -12.62 -18.86
CA LEU A 194 -23.41 -13.32 -19.50
C LEU A 194 -22.46 -12.33 -20.20
N VAL A 195 -23.00 -11.37 -20.95
CA VAL A 195 -22.19 -10.34 -21.63
C VAL A 195 -21.41 -9.53 -20.59
N ALA A 196 -22.04 -9.16 -19.48
CA ALA A 196 -21.35 -8.40 -18.42
C ALA A 196 -20.22 -9.21 -17.76
N ALA A 197 -20.41 -10.53 -17.56
CA ALA A 197 -19.37 -11.40 -17.05
C ALA A 197 -18.16 -11.45 -18.02
N LEU A 198 -18.41 -11.67 -19.31
CA LEU A 198 -17.36 -11.73 -20.33
C LEU A 198 -16.62 -10.40 -20.48
N VAL A 199 -17.35 -9.28 -20.52
CA VAL A 199 -16.78 -7.93 -20.54
C VAL A 199 -15.91 -7.69 -19.30
N SER A 200 -16.38 -8.09 -18.12
CA SER A 200 -15.61 -7.97 -16.87
C SER A 200 -14.30 -8.74 -16.93
N ILE A 201 -14.31 -10.00 -17.44
CA ILE A 201 -13.09 -10.81 -17.57
C ILE A 201 -12.07 -10.10 -18.49
N VAL A 202 -12.53 -9.63 -19.66
CA VAL A 202 -11.65 -8.97 -20.64
C VAL A 202 -11.04 -7.69 -20.03
N PHE A 203 -11.87 -6.83 -19.42
CA PHE A 203 -11.37 -5.59 -18.83
C PHE A 203 -10.43 -5.83 -17.65
N LYS A 204 -10.71 -6.82 -16.80
CA LYS A 204 -9.82 -7.18 -15.69
C LYS A 204 -8.48 -7.74 -16.18
N GLU A 205 -8.47 -8.55 -17.25
CA GLU A 205 -7.21 -9.04 -17.85
C GLU A 205 -6.42 -7.89 -18.50
N VAL A 206 -7.07 -6.96 -19.21
CA VAL A 206 -6.42 -5.76 -19.77
C VAL A 206 -5.86 -4.90 -18.65
N LEU A 207 -6.61 -4.71 -17.56
CA LEU A 207 -6.16 -3.95 -16.41
C LEU A 207 -4.96 -4.61 -15.72
N TYR A 208 -4.98 -5.94 -15.59
CA TYR A 208 -3.83 -6.71 -15.09
C TYR A 208 -2.58 -6.43 -15.92
N GLN A 209 -2.66 -6.57 -17.25
CA GLN A 209 -1.53 -6.36 -18.17
C GLN A 209 -0.99 -4.92 -18.06
N TYR A 210 -1.89 -3.93 -18.06
CA TYR A 210 -1.53 -2.53 -17.90
C TYR A 210 -0.82 -2.27 -16.57
N THR A 211 -1.39 -2.75 -15.47
CA THR A 211 -0.89 -2.50 -14.10
C THR A 211 0.43 -3.23 -13.86
N VAL A 212 0.58 -4.49 -14.30
CA VAL A 212 1.83 -5.23 -14.15
C VAL A 212 2.98 -4.61 -14.96
N PHE A 213 2.69 -4.16 -16.19
CA PHE A 213 3.68 -3.50 -17.03
C PHE A 213 4.18 -2.20 -16.38
N LYS A 214 3.26 -1.37 -15.91
CA LYS A 214 3.59 -0.11 -15.20
C LYS A 214 4.29 -0.38 -13.87
N GLY A 215 3.81 -1.34 -13.07
CA GLY A 215 4.40 -1.70 -11.78
C GLY A 215 5.84 -2.17 -11.89
N ARG A 216 6.15 -2.99 -12.90
CA ARG A 216 7.52 -3.43 -13.19
C ARG A 216 8.40 -2.26 -13.62
N LYS A 217 7.91 -1.37 -14.50
CA LYS A 217 8.65 -0.18 -14.95
C LYS A 217 8.96 0.78 -13.79
N LEU A 218 8.06 0.88 -12.82
CA LEU A 218 8.20 1.75 -11.65
C LEU A 218 8.92 1.07 -10.47
N ASN A 219 9.35 -0.20 -10.63
CA ASN A 219 9.93 -1.02 -9.55
C ASN A 219 9.06 -0.99 -8.27
N SER A 220 7.72 -1.04 -8.42
CA SER A 220 6.79 -1.01 -7.31
C SER A 220 6.16 -2.39 -7.11
N GLN A 221 6.57 -3.09 -6.04
CA GLN A 221 6.01 -4.39 -5.66
C GLN A 221 4.52 -4.28 -5.32
N ALA A 222 4.10 -3.17 -4.69
CA ALA A 222 2.69 -2.94 -4.35
C ALA A 222 1.81 -2.85 -5.60
N VAL A 223 2.23 -2.13 -6.65
CA VAL A 223 1.50 -2.05 -7.92
C VAL A 223 1.44 -3.41 -8.63
N VAL A 224 2.53 -4.19 -8.58
CA VAL A 224 2.56 -5.55 -9.14
C VAL A 224 1.62 -6.48 -8.35
N ALA A 225 1.61 -6.41 -7.03
CA ALA A 225 0.69 -7.19 -6.20
C ALA A 225 -0.78 -6.85 -6.49
N ASN A 226 -1.11 -5.55 -6.62
CA ASN A 226 -2.44 -5.10 -7.01
C ASN A 226 -2.85 -5.61 -8.41
N ALA A 227 -1.91 -5.70 -9.36
CA ALA A 227 -2.18 -6.32 -10.66
C ALA A 227 -2.59 -7.79 -10.51
N TRP A 228 -1.89 -8.57 -9.70
CA TRP A 228 -2.25 -9.96 -9.43
C TRP A 228 -3.61 -10.11 -8.75
N HIS A 229 -4.01 -9.16 -7.91
CA HIS A 229 -5.35 -9.10 -7.35
C HIS A 229 -6.41 -8.99 -8.46
N HIS A 230 -6.27 -8.04 -9.39
CA HIS A 230 -7.18 -7.92 -10.54
C HIS A 230 -7.30 -9.21 -11.37
N ARG A 231 -6.20 -9.94 -11.52
CA ARG A 231 -6.22 -11.23 -12.22
C ARG A 231 -6.94 -12.32 -11.42
N SER A 232 -6.77 -12.33 -10.12
CA SER A 232 -7.50 -13.25 -9.22
C SER A 232 -9.02 -13.04 -9.33
N ASP A 233 -9.45 -11.77 -9.38
CA ASP A 233 -10.86 -11.43 -9.58
C ASP A 233 -11.38 -11.80 -10.96
N ALA A 234 -10.53 -11.77 -12.00
CA ALA A 234 -10.90 -12.25 -13.33
C ALA A 234 -11.22 -13.75 -13.29
N PHE A 235 -10.47 -14.57 -12.53
CA PHE A 235 -10.77 -15.99 -12.34
C PHE A 235 -12.11 -16.23 -11.64
N SER A 236 -12.46 -15.41 -10.62
CA SER A 236 -13.77 -15.45 -9.99
C SER A 236 -14.90 -15.18 -10.99
N SER A 237 -14.74 -14.15 -11.85
CA SER A 237 -15.71 -13.82 -12.91
C SER A 237 -15.81 -14.92 -14.00
N ILE A 238 -14.77 -15.72 -14.23
CA ILE A 238 -14.85 -16.90 -15.13
C ILE A 238 -15.81 -17.94 -14.57
N GLY A 239 -15.76 -18.23 -13.26
CA GLY A 239 -16.70 -19.13 -12.60
C GLY A 239 -18.15 -18.65 -12.74
N THR A 240 -18.39 -17.35 -12.54
CA THR A 240 -19.69 -16.71 -12.76
C THR A 240 -20.15 -16.83 -14.20
N ALA A 241 -19.29 -16.53 -15.18
CA ALA A 241 -19.60 -16.66 -16.60
C ALA A 241 -19.94 -18.10 -17.00
N ALA A 242 -19.22 -19.09 -16.47
CA ALA A 242 -19.48 -20.51 -16.71
C ALA A 242 -20.85 -20.93 -16.12
N GLY A 243 -21.20 -20.47 -14.91
CA GLY A 243 -22.49 -20.73 -14.30
C GLY A 243 -23.65 -20.15 -15.10
N ILE A 244 -23.57 -18.86 -15.45
CA ILE A 244 -24.60 -18.17 -16.26
C ILE A 244 -24.67 -18.77 -17.68
N GLY A 245 -23.53 -18.96 -18.35
CA GLY A 245 -23.46 -19.54 -19.69
C GLY A 245 -24.03 -20.96 -19.76
N GLY A 246 -23.71 -21.78 -18.74
CA GLY A 246 -24.27 -23.13 -18.63
C GLY A 246 -25.78 -23.09 -18.40
N ALA A 247 -26.29 -22.19 -17.58
CA ALA A 247 -27.71 -22.01 -17.32
C ALA A 247 -28.49 -21.58 -18.58
N ILE A 248 -27.88 -20.78 -19.47
CA ILE A 248 -28.51 -20.32 -20.72
C ILE A 248 -28.42 -21.42 -21.83
N LEU A 249 -27.23 -22.02 -22.02
CA LEU A 249 -26.94 -22.85 -23.19
C LEU A 249 -27.46 -24.28 -23.06
N LEU A 250 -27.57 -24.82 -21.83
CA LEU A 250 -27.91 -26.22 -21.58
C LEU A 250 -29.40 -26.47 -21.32
N GLY A 251 -30.22 -25.39 -21.24
CA GLY A 251 -31.66 -25.46 -21.09
C GLY A 251 -32.16 -25.59 -19.64
N ASP A 252 -33.47 -25.86 -19.49
CA ASP A 252 -34.22 -25.71 -18.24
C ASP A 252 -33.64 -26.47 -17.04
N HIS A 253 -33.16 -27.70 -17.26
CA HIS A 253 -32.57 -28.53 -16.21
C HIS A 253 -31.25 -27.99 -15.68
N TRP A 254 -30.57 -27.14 -16.44
CA TRP A 254 -29.27 -26.59 -16.09
C TRP A 254 -29.33 -25.16 -15.55
N ARG A 255 -30.54 -24.57 -15.44
CA ARG A 255 -30.72 -23.24 -14.82
C ARG A 255 -30.22 -23.18 -13.39
N VAL A 256 -30.08 -24.33 -12.73
CA VAL A 256 -29.49 -24.45 -11.40
C VAL A 256 -28.03 -24.04 -11.32
N LEU A 257 -27.32 -24.02 -12.45
CA LEU A 257 -25.89 -23.62 -12.50
C LEU A 257 -25.67 -22.17 -12.08
N ASP A 258 -26.62 -21.25 -12.37
CA ASP A 258 -26.51 -19.85 -11.91
C ASP A 258 -26.55 -19.75 -10.37
N PRO A 259 -27.56 -20.26 -9.63
CA PRO A 259 -27.51 -20.24 -8.17
C PRO A 259 -26.37 -21.09 -7.57
N VAL A 260 -25.91 -22.17 -8.25
CA VAL A 260 -24.71 -22.92 -7.81
C VAL A 260 -23.48 -22.05 -7.88
N ALA A 261 -23.27 -21.31 -8.98
CA ALA A 261 -22.16 -20.37 -9.11
C ALA A 261 -22.25 -19.27 -8.03
N ALA A 262 -23.44 -18.74 -7.75
CA ALA A 262 -23.64 -17.77 -6.65
C ALA A 262 -23.23 -18.33 -5.28
N VAL A 263 -23.57 -19.58 -4.97
CA VAL A 263 -23.15 -20.28 -3.75
C VAL A 263 -21.63 -20.41 -3.68
N ILE A 264 -21.00 -20.81 -4.77
CA ILE A 264 -19.53 -20.91 -4.82
C ILE A 264 -18.87 -19.55 -4.56
N VAL A 265 -19.33 -18.50 -5.23
CA VAL A 265 -18.81 -17.12 -5.03
C VAL A 265 -19.03 -16.66 -3.61
N SER A 266 -20.18 -16.97 -2.99
CA SER A 266 -20.46 -16.61 -1.58
C SER A 266 -19.47 -17.23 -0.60
N PHE A 267 -18.99 -18.45 -0.82
CA PHE A 267 -17.92 -19.05 -0.02
C PHE A 267 -16.61 -18.29 -0.14
N PHE A 268 -16.24 -17.80 -1.33
CA PHE A 268 -15.06 -16.97 -1.50
C PHE A 268 -15.22 -15.64 -0.74
N ILE A 269 -16.38 -14.99 -0.80
CA ILE A 269 -16.67 -13.76 -0.04
C ILE A 269 -16.53 -14.00 1.47
N MET A 270 -17.15 -15.06 1.98
CA MET A 270 -17.06 -15.41 3.41
C MET A 270 -15.63 -15.75 3.84
N LYS A 271 -14.88 -16.46 2.99
CA LYS A 271 -13.45 -16.73 3.25
C LYS A 271 -12.65 -15.45 3.39
N VAL A 272 -12.81 -14.50 2.46
CA VAL A 272 -12.14 -13.18 2.51
C VAL A 272 -12.56 -12.43 3.78
N ALA A 273 -13.86 -12.42 4.11
CA ALA A 273 -14.36 -11.79 5.33
C ALA A 273 -13.68 -12.35 6.60
N VAL A 274 -13.55 -13.67 6.71
CA VAL A 274 -12.87 -14.33 7.84
C VAL A 274 -11.37 -14.01 7.85
N GLN A 275 -10.72 -13.99 6.70
CA GLN A 275 -9.31 -13.62 6.56
C GLN A 275 -9.02 -12.18 6.98
N LEU A 276 -9.97 -11.26 6.80
CA LEU A 276 -9.88 -9.88 7.29
C LEU A 276 -10.17 -9.79 8.79
N LEU A 277 -11.15 -10.57 9.30
CA LEU A 277 -11.58 -10.52 10.70
C LEU A 277 -10.56 -11.09 11.66
N ILE A 278 -9.96 -12.25 11.36
CA ILE A 278 -9.04 -12.93 12.29
C ILE A 278 -7.88 -12.03 12.72
N PRO A 279 -7.10 -11.41 11.82
CA PRO A 279 -6.01 -10.52 12.21
C PRO A 279 -6.50 -9.29 13.00
N CYS A 280 -7.66 -8.74 12.64
CA CYS A 280 -8.22 -7.59 13.34
C CYS A 280 -8.63 -7.95 14.78
N VAL A 281 -9.24 -9.12 14.98
CA VAL A 281 -9.60 -9.61 16.32
C VAL A 281 -8.33 -9.89 17.13
N ASP A 282 -7.33 -10.55 16.55
CA ASP A 282 -6.06 -10.82 17.19
C ASP A 282 -5.38 -9.53 17.66
N GLU A 283 -5.35 -8.49 16.82
CA GLU A 283 -4.75 -7.19 17.14
C GLU A 283 -5.57 -6.39 18.19
N LEU A 284 -6.90 -6.40 18.09
CA LEU A 284 -7.77 -5.70 19.05
C LEU A 284 -7.75 -6.38 20.45
N LEU A 285 -7.54 -7.69 20.48
CA LEU A 285 -7.39 -8.47 21.71
C LEU A 285 -5.97 -8.55 22.23
N GLU A 286 -5.03 -7.82 21.60
CA GLU A 286 -3.62 -7.76 22.00
C GLU A 286 -2.98 -9.15 22.10
N LYS A 287 -3.24 -10.01 21.11
CA LYS A 287 -2.66 -11.34 21.02
C LYS A 287 -1.14 -11.26 21.04
N SER A 288 -0.50 -12.14 21.82
CA SER A 288 0.96 -12.27 21.89
C SER A 288 1.57 -12.56 20.51
N LEU A 289 2.80 -12.13 20.34
CA LEU A 289 3.58 -12.43 19.14
C LEU A 289 3.85 -13.95 19.03
N PRO A 290 4.15 -14.45 17.82
CA PRO A 290 4.65 -15.83 17.69
C PRO A 290 5.89 -16.07 18.55
N ALA A 291 5.97 -17.23 19.18
CA ALA A 291 7.05 -17.56 20.13
C ALA A 291 8.46 -17.34 19.55
N GLU A 292 8.63 -17.60 18.25
CA GLU A 292 9.91 -17.37 17.54
C GLU A 292 10.34 -15.90 17.55
N VAL A 293 9.36 -14.99 17.38
CA VAL A 293 9.60 -13.53 17.39
C VAL A 293 9.84 -13.03 18.81
N GLU A 294 9.10 -13.56 19.80
CA GLU A 294 9.31 -13.24 21.22
C GLU A 294 10.70 -13.67 21.68
N ASP A 295 11.14 -14.87 21.29
CA ASP A 295 12.47 -15.38 21.58
C ASP A 295 13.59 -14.54 20.94
N GLU A 296 13.39 -14.03 19.72
CA GLU A 296 14.35 -13.16 19.04
C GLU A 296 14.44 -11.79 19.73
N ILE A 297 13.31 -11.23 20.13
CA ILE A 297 13.23 -9.98 20.91
C ILE A 297 13.94 -10.18 22.26
N LEU A 298 13.64 -11.27 22.97
CA LEU A 298 14.24 -11.57 24.26
C LEU A 298 15.75 -11.74 24.15
N LYS A 299 16.26 -12.49 23.16
CA LYS A 299 17.70 -12.63 22.89
C LYS A 299 18.35 -11.28 22.62
N THR A 300 17.69 -10.43 21.85
CA THR A 300 18.17 -9.08 21.53
C THR A 300 18.26 -8.22 22.80
N ILE A 301 17.22 -8.21 23.63
CA ILE A 301 17.19 -7.46 24.90
C ILE A 301 18.29 -7.95 25.85
N LEU A 302 18.43 -9.26 26.01
CA LEU A 302 19.45 -9.85 26.90
C LEU A 302 20.89 -9.68 26.38
N SER A 303 21.08 -9.30 25.12
CA SER A 303 22.40 -8.95 24.58
C SER A 303 22.96 -7.61 25.06
N PHE A 304 22.11 -6.73 25.61
CA PHE A 304 22.56 -5.43 26.12
C PHE A 304 23.18 -5.54 27.52
N PRO A 305 24.38 -4.96 27.75
CA PRO A 305 25.04 -5.00 29.03
C PRO A 305 24.21 -4.28 30.11
N GLY A 306 23.93 -4.98 31.23
CA GLY A 306 23.17 -4.42 32.35
C GLY A 306 21.70 -4.85 32.43
N ILE A 307 21.20 -5.64 31.50
CA ILE A 307 19.89 -6.28 31.57
C ILE A 307 20.07 -7.72 32.01
N SER A 308 19.48 -8.09 33.16
CA SER A 308 19.42 -9.46 33.67
C SER A 308 17.97 -9.95 33.64
N SER A 309 17.78 -11.24 33.36
CA SER A 309 16.48 -11.90 33.41
C SER A 309 15.86 -11.91 34.80
#